data_8ff8c245434047a0ab3897a646aae5c3
#
_entry.id   8ff8c245434047a0ab3897a646aae5c3
#
_cell.length_a   1.000
_cell.length_b   1.000
_cell.length_c   1.000
_cell.angle_alpha   90.00
_cell.angle_beta   90.00
_cell.angle_gamma   90.00
#
_symmetry.space_group_name_H-M   'P 1'
#
loop_
_entity.id
_entity.type
_entity.pdbx_description
1 polymer ?
#
loop_
_entity_poly.entity_id
_entity_poly.type
_entity_poly.pdbx_seq_one_letter_code
_entity_poly.pdbx_strand_id
1 'polypeptide(L)'
;MDTTYFVTSTYSHIAATGTGAVTVKQFDHIVLRVRDPETSVQWYVEKFGFLVHRLDEFRAGTVPFPSVEICPGAIIDLDGRHAATGTNVSHFCIEVEPTDMYALVGSGRFETADGPYRRWGARGLADLIYVEDPDGHIIELRHYGPSQIEG
;
A
#
# COMPACT_ATOMS: atom_id res chain seq x y z
N MET A 1 -12.74 -9.40 27.16
CA MET A 1 -11.50 -8.70 27.49
C MET A 1 -11.16 -7.83 26.29
N ASP A 2 -11.51 -6.53 26.37
CA ASP A 2 -11.23 -5.56 25.30
C ASP A 2 -9.76 -5.17 25.33
N THR A 3 -9.02 -5.56 24.30
CA THR A 3 -7.65 -5.10 24.12
C THR A 3 -7.68 -3.87 23.24
N THR A 4 -7.84 -2.72 23.85
CA THR A 4 -7.74 -1.43 23.17
C THR A 4 -6.27 -1.15 22.87
N TYR A 5 -5.85 -1.34 21.64
CA TYR A 5 -4.53 -0.88 21.19
C TYR A 5 -4.54 0.64 21.04
N PHE A 6 -3.96 1.34 22.00
CA PHE A 6 -3.62 2.74 21.84
C PHE A 6 -2.39 2.85 20.94
N VAL A 7 -2.60 3.13 19.65
CA VAL A 7 -1.53 3.61 18.78
C VAL A 7 -1.23 5.05 19.17
N THR A 8 -0.23 5.27 19.99
CA THR A 8 0.30 6.63 20.22
C THR A 8 1.11 7.03 18.99
N SER A 9 0.43 7.63 18.00
CA SER A 9 1.08 8.28 16.87
C SER A 9 1.83 9.51 17.35
N THR A 10 3.14 9.46 17.40
CA THR A 10 4.01 10.63 17.62
C THR A 10 4.20 11.41 16.33
N TYR A 11 3.10 11.77 15.65
CA TYR A 11 3.18 12.78 14.61
C TYR A 11 3.29 14.14 15.30
N SER A 12 4.42 14.82 15.10
CA SER A 12 4.49 16.25 15.35
C SER A 12 3.52 16.92 14.39
N HIS A 13 2.32 17.22 14.85
CA HIS A 13 1.39 18.03 14.08
C HIS A 13 2.00 19.43 13.95
N ILE A 14 2.60 19.72 12.80
CA ILE A 14 2.76 21.10 12.38
C ILE A 14 1.33 21.57 12.13
N ALA A 15 0.78 22.32 13.07
CA ALA A 15 -0.49 22.99 12.86
C ALA A 15 -0.35 23.82 11.59
N ALA A 16 -1.14 23.49 10.57
CA ALA A 16 -1.20 24.29 9.37
C ALA A 16 -1.63 25.70 9.79
N THR A 17 -0.73 26.67 9.71
CA THR A 17 -0.98 28.07 10.09
C THR A 17 -1.77 28.84 9.03
N GLY A 18 -2.21 28.14 7.97
CA GLY A 18 -3.01 28.69 6.87
C GLY A 18 -4.39 28.05 6.78
N THR A 19 -5.41 28.85 6.52
CA THR A 19 -6.74 28.37 6.13
C THR A 19 -6.64 27.91 4.68
N GLY A 20 -6.59 26.59 4.44
CA GLY A 20 -6.75 26.03 3.09
C GLY A 20 -8.12 26.39 2.51
N ALA A 21 -8.27 26.28 1.18
CA ALA A 21 -9.56 26.51 0.52
C ALA A 21 -10.67 25.55 0.99
N VAL A 22 -10.29 24.43 1.60
CA VAL A 22 -11.20 23.40 2.13
C VAL A 22 -10.65 22.82 3.42
N THR A 23 -11.55 22.24 4.22
CA THR A 23 -11.16 21.43 5.39
C THR A 23 -11.13 19.96 4.98
N VAL A 24 -9.94 19.36 4.97
CA VAL A 24 -9.77 17.93 4.65
C VAL A 24 -10.27 17.09 5.83
N LYS A 25 -11.10 16.10 5.56
CA LYS A 25 -11.62 15.17 6.56
C LYS A 25 -10.69 13.95 6.71
N GLN A 26 -10.37 13.29 5.59
CA GLN A 26 -9.56 12.08 5.59
C GLN A 26 -9.07 11.77 4.18
N PHE A 27 -8.07 10.88 4.05
CA PHE A 27 -7.78 10.22 2.78
C PHE A 27 -8.93 9.27 2.44
N ASP A 28 -9.37 9.24 1.17
CA ASP A 28 -10.49 8.39 0.74
C ASP A 28 -9.96 7.16 -0.01
N HIS A 29 -9.39 7.34 -1.19
CA HIS A 29 -8.85 6.25 -1.99
C HIS A 29 -7.75 6.71 -2.94
N ILE A 30 -7.02 5.73 -3.49
CA ILE A 30 -6.17 5.88 -4.68
C ILE A 30 -6.72 4.99 -5.79
N VAL A 31 -6.60 5.42 -7.04
CA VAL A 31 -6.97 4.61 -8.21
C VAL A 31 -5.69 4.14 -8.90
N LEU A 32 -5.55 2.83 -9.06
CA LEU A 32 -4.51 2.23 -9.89
C LEU A 32 -5.12 1.78 -11.22
N ARG A 33 -4.47 2.15 -12.32
CA ARG A 33 -4.83 1.64 -13.65
C ARG A 33 -4.18 0.29 -13.85
N VAL A 34 -5.00 -0.72 -14.01
CA VAL A 34 -4.56 -2.12 -14.12
C VAL A 34 -5.02 -2.70 -15.45
N ARG A 35 -4.30 -3.72 -15.92
CA ARG A 35 -4.65 -4.41 -17.16
C ARG A 35 -5.90 -5.26 -16.98
N ASP A 36 -5.96 -6.02 -15.90
CA ASP A 36 -7.05 -6.90 -15.52
C ASP A 36 -7.36 -6.75 -14.02
N PRO A 37 -8.50 -6.12 -13.66
CA PRO A 37 -8.87 -5.92 -12.27
C PRO A 37 -8.98 -7.20 -11.44
N GLU A 38 -9.47 -8.32 -12.01
CA GLU A 38 -9.58 -9.58 -11.27
C GLU A 38 -8.21 -10.18 -10.97
N THR A 39 -7.29 -10.17 -11.92
CA THR A 39 -5.90 -10.60 -11.70
C THR A 39 -5.24 -9.76 -10.60
N SER A 40 -5.45 -8.44 -10.61
CA SER A 40 -4.91 -7.56 -9.57
C SER A 40 -5.53 -7.84 -8.20
N VAL A 41 -6.87 -7.98 -8.12
CA VAL A 41 -7.54 -8.37 -6.87
C VAL A 41 -6.94 -9.65 -6.30
N GLN A 42 -6.84 -10.70 -7.14
CA GLN A 42 -6.29 -11.99 -6.70
C GLN A 42 -4.87 -11.83 -6.15
N TRP A 43 -4.02 -11.09 -6.85
CA TRP A 43 -2.64 -10.86 -6.42
C TRP A 43 -2.55 -10.15 -5.06
N TYR A 44 -3.31 -9.05 -4.87
CA TYR A 44 -3.32 -8.30 -3.60
C TYR A 44 -3.85 -9.16 -2.43
N VAL A 45 -4.86 -9.99 -2.68
CA VAL A 45 -5.40 -10.93 -1.67
C VAL A 45 -4.36 -11.99 -1.31
N GLU A 46 -3.74 -12.61 -2.32
CA GLU A 46 -2.76 -13.69 -2.09
C GLU A 46 -1.47 -13.20 -1.40
N LYS A 47 -1.00 -12.01 -1.77
CA LYS A 47 0.28 -11.49 -1.23
C LYS A 47 0.11 -10.81 0.13
N PHE A 48 -1.00 -10.10 0.36
CA PHE A 48 -1.18 -9.25 1.54
C PHE A 48 -2.40 -9.57 2.38
N GLY A 49 -3.33 -10.38 1.89
CA GLY A 49 -4.57 -10.67 2.59
C GLY A 49 -5.54 -9.48 2.66
N PHE A 50 -5.48 -8.57 1.70
CA PHE A 50 -6.36 -7.40 1.66
C PHE A 50 -7.83 -7.80 1.55
N LEU A 51 -8.72 -7.02 2.16
CA LEU A 51 -10.15 -7.21 2.01
C LEU A 51 -10.60 -6.77 0.61
N VAL A 52 -11.52 -7.51 0.02
CA VAL A 52 -12.06 -7.21 -1.31
C VAL A 52 -13.41 -6.55 -1.19
N HIS A 53 -13.63 -5.51 -1.97
CA HIS A 53 -14.90 -4.81 -2.08
C HIS A 53 -15.40 -4.80 -3.53
N ARG A 54 -16.70 -4.99 -3.71
CA ARG A 54 -17.42 -4.80 -4.98
C ARG A 54 -17.00 -5.74 -6.13
N LEU A 55 -16.35 -6.88 -5.84
CA LEU A 55 -15.93 -7.79 -6.89
C LEU A 55 -17.12 -8.45 -7.60
N ASP A 56 -18.14 -8.86 -6.85
CA ASP A 56 -19.33 -9.47 -7.43
C ASP A 56 -20.18 -8.46 -8.20
N GLU A 57 -20.28 -7.23 -7.70
CA GLU A 57 -20.92 -6.12 -8.41
C GLU A 57 -20.16 -5.74 -9.69
N PHE A 58 -18.84 -5.78 -9.67
CA PHE A 58 -18.01 -5.58 -10.85
C PHE A 58 -18.26 -6.67 -11.90
N ARG A 59 -18.30 -7.95 -11.48
CA ARG A 59 -18.63 -9.09 -12.35
C ARG A 59 -20.03 -9.01 -12.93
N ALA A 60 -20.97 -8.51 -12.14
CA ALA A 60 -22.33 -8.25 -12.58
C ALA A 60 -22.47 -7.00 -13.47
N GLY A 61 -21.40 -6.23 -13.66
CA GLY A 61 -21.41 -5.00 -14.46
C GLY A 61 -22.18 -3.83 -13.82
N THR A 62 -22.44 -3.88 -12.51
CA THR A 62 -23.18 -2.83 -11.79
C THR A 62 -22.27 -1.74 -11.23
N VAL A 63 -20.96 -2.00 -11.14
CA VAL A 63 -19.93 -1.01 -10.78
C VAL A 63 -18.78 -1.04 -11.79
N PRO A 64 -18.03 0.05 -11.96
CA PRO A 64 -17.00 0.15 -12.98
C PRO A 64 -15.68 -0.55 -12.64
N PHE A 65 -15.43 -0.86 -11.37
CA PHE A 65 -14.19 -1.49 -10.89
C PHE A 65 -14.38 -2.10 -9.49
N PRO A 66 -13.62 -3.16 -9.15
CA PRO A 66 -13.49 -3.66 -7.79
C PRO A 66 -12.46 -2.84 -7.02
N SER A 67 -12.41 -3.05 -5.69
CA SER A 67 -11.45 -2.40 -4.82
C SER A 67 -10.84 -3.38 -3.84
N VAL A 68 -9.66 -3.04 -3.31
CA VAL A 68 -9.06 -3.72 -2.16
C VAL A 68 -8.83 -2.72 -1.04
N GLU A 69 -8.94 -3.17 0.20
CA GLU A 69 -8.72 -2.36 1.39
C GLU A 69 -7.45 -2.82 2.10
N ILE A 70 -6.47 -1.91 2.20
CA ILE A 70 -5.15 -2.17 2.81
C ILE A 70 -5.29 -2.30 4.33
N CYS A 71 -5.99 -1.34 4.92
CA CYS A 71 -6.32 -1.26 6.33
C CYS A 71 -7.60 -0.41 6.47
N PRO A 72 -8.26 -0.36 7.63
CA PRO A 72 -9.54 0.33 7.78
C PRO A 72 -9.55 1.73 7.15
N GLY A 73 -10.35 1.90 6.09
CA GLY A 73 -10.53 3.16 5.37
C GLY A 73 -9.48 3.50 4.32
N ALA A 74 -8.46 2.66 4.10
CA ALA A 74 -7.46 2.88 3.06
C ALA A 74 -7.76 2.00 1.83
N ILE A 75 -8.40 2.57 0.84
CA ILE A 75 -8.91 1.87 -0.35
C ILE A 75 -8.02 2.08 -1.56
N ILE A 76 -7.84 1.02 -2.34
CA ILE A 76 -7.30 1.06 -3.70
C ILE A 76 -8.40 0.61 -4.66
N ASP A 77 -8.79 1.47 -5.58
CA ASP A 77 -9.66 1.13 -6.71
C ASP A 77 -8.81 0.61 -7.87
N LEU A 78 -9.21 -0.51 -8.48
CA LEU A 78 -8.49 -1.19 -9.55
C LEU A 78 -9.23 -0.99 -10.88
N ASP A 79 -8.83 0.03 -11.64
CA ASP A 79 -9.54 0.46 -12.87
C ASP A 79 -8.87 -0.08 -14.14
N GLY A 80 -9.56 -1.02 -14.81
CA GLY A 80 -9.13 -1.61 -16.08
C GLY A 80 -9.67 -0.91 -17.33
N ARG A 81 -10.44 0.18 -17.21
CA ARG A 81 -11.09 0.85 -18.36
C ARG A 81 -10.15 1.70 -19.19
N HIS A 82 -9.02 2.10 -18.65
CA HIS A 82 -8.08 2.99 -19.32
C HIS A 82 -6.66 2.42 -19.21
N ALA A 83 -5.97 2.35 -20.36
CA ALA A 83 -4.57 1.96 -20.36
C ALA A 83 -3.73 2.96 -19.55
N ALA A 84 -2.83 2.45 -18.74
CA ALA A 84 -1.82 3.28 -18.09
C ALA A 84 -0.86 3.83 -19.14
N THR A 85 -0.69 5.15 -19.18
CA THR A 85 0.30 5.83 -20.04
C THR A 85 1.25 6.62 -19.15
N GLY A 86 2.52 6.21 -19.12
CA GLY A 86 3.56 6.87 -18.32
C GLY A 86 3.53 6.45 -16.84
N THR A 87 4.53 6.92 -16.09
CA THR A 87 4.69 6.67 -14.66
C THR A 87 4.27 7.92 -13.87
N ASN A 88 3.04 7.97 -13.41
CA ASN A 88 2.52 9.10 -12.64
C ASN A 88 2.68 8.93 -11.12
N VAL A 89 2.80 7.67 -10.65
CA VAL A 89 3.01 7.32 -9.25
C VAL A 89 4.33 6.57 -9.17
N SER A 90 5.28 7.08 -8.37
CA SER A 90 6.58 6.41 -8.16
C SER A 90 6.35 5.08 -7.44
N HIS A 91 5.73 5.12 -6.31
CA HIS A 91 5.34 3.98 -5.49
C HIS A 91 4.31 4.41 -4.45
N PHE A 92 3.64 3.45 -3.84
CA PHE A 92 2.98 3.66 -2.56
C PHE A 92 3.62 2.77 -1.49
N CYS A 93 3.52 3.20 -0.23
CA CYS A 93 4.21 2.54 0.87
C CYS A 93 3.22 1.92 1.84
N ILE A 94 3.50 0.69 2.24
CA ILE A 94 2.79 -0.04 3.28
C ILE A 94 3.77 -0.24 4.45
N GLU A 95 3.39 0.20 5.64
CA GLU A 95 4.09 -0.18 6.84
C GLU A 95 3.66 -1.59 7.26
N VAL A 96 4.63 -2.44 7.49
CA VAL A 96 4.43 -3.81 7.98
C VAL A 96 5.00 -3.97 9.39
N GLU A 97 4.57 -5.00 10.10
CA GLU A 97 5.20 -5.38 11.36
C GLU A 97 6.70 -5.67 11.16
N PRO A 98 7.55 -5.50 12.19
CA PRO A 98 8.97 -5.79 12.10
C PRO A 98 9.22 -7.16 11.47
N THR A 99 9.90 -7.15 10.33
CA THR A 99 10.08 -8.31 9.46
C THR A 99 11.53 -8.41 9.03
N ASP A 100 12.08 -9.62 8.98
CA ASP A 100 13.38 -9.87 8.38
C ASP A 100 13.30 -9.66 6.86
N MET A 101 13.77 -8.51 6.40
CA MET A 101 13.71 -8.11 4.99
C MET A 101 14.61 -8.98 4.11
N TYR A 102 15.75 -9.49 4.62
CA TYR A 102 16.59 -10.44 3.88
C TYR A 102 15.87 -11.77 3.67
N ALA A 103 15.25 -12.30 4.72
CA ALA A 103 14.46 -13.53 4.63
C ALA A 103 13.25 -13.35 3.70
N LEU A 104 12.61 -12.18 3.72
CA LEU A 104 11.47 -11.88 2.87
C LEU A 104 11.86 -11.87 1.38
N VAL A 105 12.97 -11.20 1.03
CA VAL A 105 13.52 -11.22 -0.34
C VAL A 105 13.88 -12.65 -0.75
N GLY A 106 14.58 -13.40 0.11
CA GLY A 106 15.00 -14.78 -0.18
C GLY A 106 13.87 -15.80 -0.23
N SER A 107 12.68 -15.46 0.25
CA SER A 107 11.55 -16.39 0.34
C SER A 107 10.92 -16.77 -0.99
N GLY A 108 11.13 -15.96 -2.04
CA GLY A 108 10.47 -16.12 -3.34
C GLY A 108 8.95 -15.86 -3.31
N ARG A 109 8.42 -15.25 -2.24
CA ARG A 109 6.99 -14.93 -2.13
C ARG A 109 6.53 -13.84 -3.10
N PHE A 110 7.47 -12.97 -3.49
CA PHE A 110 7.26 -11.96 -4.51
C PHE A 110 8.14 -12.31 -5.71
N GLU A 111 7.59 -12.24 -6.91
CA GLU A 111 8.31 -12.52 -8.17
C GLU A 111 9.40 -11.48 -8.41
N THR A 112 9.13 -10.22 -7.98
CA THR A 112 10.10 -9.13 -7.99
C THR A 112 10.27 -8.64 -6.56
N ALA A 113 11.51 -8.59 -6.09
CA ALA A 113 11.84 -8.02 -4.79
C ALA A 113 13.20 -7.33 -4.91
N ASP A 114 13.21 -6.00 -4.72
CA ASP A 114 14.42 -5.17 -4.75
C ASP A 114 14.74 -4.67 -3.35
N GLY A 115 15.94 -4.95 -2.88
CA GLY A 115 16.40 -4.64 -1.53
C GLY A 115 17.12 -5.83 -0.85
N PRO A 116 17.24 -5.85 0.48
CA PRO A 116 16.71 -4.83 1.40
C PRO A 116 17.53 -3.53 1.43
N TYR A 117 16.87 -2.45 1.80
CA TYR A 117 17.47 -1.13 1.95
C TYR A 117 17.13 -0.52 3.30
N ARG A 118 17.97 0.42 3.75
CA ARG A 118 17.69 1.32 4.86
C ARG A 118 17.59 2.74 4.33
N ARG A 119 16.36 3.31 4.30
CA ARG A 119 16.10 4.62 3.69
C ARG A 119 15.16 5.46 4.52
N TRP A 120 15.23 6.78 4.32
CA TRP A 120 14.31 7.74 4.86
C TRP A 120 12.91 7.57 4.28
N GLY A 121 11.90 7.78 5.13
CA GLY A 121 10.49 7.78 4.77
C GLY A 121 9.71 8.73 5.66
N ALA A 122 8.40 8.58 5.71
CA ALA A 122 7.50 9.50 6.39
C ALA A 122 7.81 9.71 7.88
N ARG A 123 8.38 8.71 8.57
CA ARG A 123 8.67 8.75 10.02
C ARG A 123 10.15 8.51 10.35
N GLY A 124 11.05 8.69 9.40
CA GLY A 124 12.50 8.53 9.59
C GLY A 124 13.10 7.35 8.84
N LEU A 125 14.27 6.87 9.30
CA LEU A 125 14.96 5.71 8.70
C LEU A 125 14.21 4.42 9.01
N ALA A 126 14.07 3.56 8.01
CA ALA A 126 13.40 2.28 8.09
C ALA A 126 14.05 1.25 7.19
N ASP A 127 13.92 -0.04 7.55
CA ASP A 127 14.28 -1.15 6.69
C ASP A 127 13.13 -1.43 5.74
N LEU A 128 13.45 -1.64 4.47
CA LEU A 128 12.43 -1.79 3.42
C LEU A 128 12.89 -2.63 2.24
N ILE A 129 11.90 -3.10 1.48
CA ILE A 129 12.04 -3.65 0.12
C ILE A 129 11.01 -3.00 -0.81
N TYR A 130 11.25 -3.10 -2.11
CA TYR A 130 10.27 -2.79 -3.14
C TYR A 130 9.81 -4.08 -3.83
N VAL A 131 8.52 -4.18 -4.11
CA VAL A 131 7.93 -5.26 -4.89
C VAL A 131 7.05 -4.66 -5.98
N GLU A 132 6.76 -5.44 -7.03
CA GLU A 132 5.89 -4.99 -8.11
C GLU A 132 4.62 -5.85 -8.14
N ASP A 133 3.49 -5.20 -8.43
CA ASP A 133 2.25 -5.88 -8.75
C ASP A 133 2.23 -6.38 -10.22
N PRO A 134 1.19 -7.12 -10.68
CA PRO A 134 1.14 -7.65 -12.04
C PRO A 134 1.16 -6.60 -13.16
N ASP A 135 0.91 -5.34 -12.86
CA ASP A 135 0.94 -4.22 -13.80
C ASP A 135 2.18 -3.32 -13.64
N GLY A 136 3.11 -3.70 -12.75
CA GLY A 136 4.36 -2.99 -12.52
C GLY A 136 4.22 -1.79 -11.57
N HIS A 137 3.14 -1.71 -10.79
CA HIS A 137 3.08 -0.71 -9.73
C HIS A 137 4.03 -1.09 -8.61
N ILE A 138 4.86 -0.15 -8.21
CA ILE A 138 5.83 -0.38 -7.14
C ILE A 138 5.17 -0.17 -5.78
N ILE A 139 5.30 -1.18 -4.92
CA ILE A 139 4.89 -1.16 -3.53
C ILE A 139 6.15 -1.19 -2.67
N GLU A 140 6.29 -0.20 -1.80
CA GLU A 140 7.33 -0.20 -0.78
C GLU A 140 6.79 -0.86 0.49
N LEU A 141 7.45 -1.91 0.95
CA LEU A 141 7.18 -2.56 2.23
C LEU A 141 8.25 -2.14 3.21
N ARG A 142 7.86 -1.50 4.33
CA ARG A 142 8.81 -0.99 5.33
C ARG A 142 8.38 -1.24 6.76
N HIS A 143 9.34 -1.30 7.67
CA HIS A 143 9.07 -1.23 9.10
C HIS A 143 10.07 -0.31 9.81
N TYR A 144 9.60 0.31 10.89
CA TYR A 144 10.39 1.20 11.74
C TYR A 144 10.92 0.52 13.01
N GLY A 145 10.83 -0.80 13.08
CA GLY A 145 11.38 -1.61 14.17
C GLY A 145 12.91 -1.68 14.15
N PRO A 146 13.51 -2.53 15.02
CA PRO A 146 14.95 -2.74 15.04
C PRO A 146 15.48 -3.11 13.66
N SER A 147 16.54 -2.42 13.23
CA SER A 147 17.17 -2.69 11.93
C SER A 147 18.04 -3.93 11.97
N GLN A 148 17.97 -4.72 10.90
CA GLN A 148 18.89 -5.80 10.60
C GLN A 148 19.86 -5.44 9.47
N ILE A 149 19.70 -4.22 8.89
CA ILE A 149 20.51 -3.72 7.79
C ILE A 149 21.60 -2.83 8.38
N GLU A 150 22.85 -3.24 8.22
CA GLU A 150 24.00 -2.40 8.57
C GLU A 150 24.04 -1.18 7.63
N GLY A 151 24.18 0.02 8.22
CA GLY A 151 24.20 1.30 7.50
C GLY A 151 25.54 1.60 6.84
#